data_2c86e779af528aa1bc68028cfb96bfd6
#
_entry.id   2c86e779af528aa1bc68028cfb96bfd6
#
_cell.length_a   1.000
_cell.length_b   1.000
_cell.length_c   1.000
_cell.angle_alpha   90.00
_cell.angle_beta   90.00
_cell.angle_gamma   90.00
#
_symmetry.space_group_name_H-M   'P 1'
#
loop_
_entity.id
_entity.type
_entity.pdbx_description
1 polymer ?
#
loop_
_entity_poly.entity_id
_entity_poly.type
_entity_poly.pdbx_seq_one_letter_code
_entity_poly.pdbx_strand_id
1 'polypeptide(L)'
;LSIFYHAGEGFLGFGNAKGRVLLTDTKDWSIIRDFHAANGPIWSLLVMPDAQSLMVAGLDDFITRWPIFEFPPEFLERPGPARRFHPKQEISNGERQFARKCSVCHTLKADGKRRAGPSLFGVFGRQAGGLEGYPYSKALQTSDIIWSAATINQLFEEGPDKVTPGTKMPIQRMKNAKDREDLVSFLQSATQK
;
A
#
# COMPACT_ATOMS: atom_id res chain seq x y z
N LEU A 1 -9.34 2.65 6.27
CA LEU A 1 -10.23 3.77 6.56
C LEU A 1 -9.90 4.33 7.93
N SER A 2 -9.62 5.60 7.98
CA SER A 2 -9.42 6.36 9.22
C SER A 2 -10.41 7.51 9.27
N ILE A 3 -10.83 7.87 10.47
CA ILE A 3 -11.72 8.99 10.74
C ILE A 3 -11.21 9.72 11.98
N PHE A 4 -11.32 11.02 11.99
CA PHE A 4 -11.12 11.83 13.20
C PHE A 4 -12.13 12.97 13.26
N TYR A 5 -12.36 13.49 14.46
CA TYR A 5 -13.17 14.68 14.71
C TYR A 5 -12.35 15.70 15.51
N HIS A 6 -12.32 16.94 15.02
CA HIS A 6 -11.69 18.05 15.71
C HIS A 6 -12.77 18.98 16.32
N ALA A 7 -13.00 18.85 17.62
CA ALA A 7 -14.09 19.54 18.28
C ALA A 7 -13.92 21.07 18.31
N GLY A 8 -12.67 21.56 18.48
CA GLY A 8 -12.39 23.00 18.57
C GLY A 8 -12.73 23.76 17.30
N GLU A 9 -12.38 23.21 16.14
CA GLU A 9 -12.62 23.83 14.83
C GLU A 9 -13.89 23.27 14.14
N GLY A 10 -14.52 22.26 14.71
CA GLY A 10 -15.78 21.72 14.21
C GLY A 10 -15.69 21.03 12.86
N PHE A 11 -14.67 20.21 12.62
CA PHE A 11 -14.55 19.47 11.37
C PHE A 11 -14.26 17.98 11.55
N LEU A 12 -14.71 17.20 10.58
CA LEU A 12 -14.44 15.77 10.43
C LEU A 12 -13.46 15.51 9.31
N GLY A 13 -12.57 14.53 9.50
CA GLY A 13 -11.66 14.07 8.49
C GLY A 13 -11.79 12.59 8.22
N PHE A 14 -11.70 12.21 6.95
CA PHE A 14 -11.81 10.85 6.47
C PHE A 14 -10.60 10.50 5.61
N GLY A 15 -9.92 9.40 5.93
CA GLY A 15 -8.90 8.80 5.08
C GLY A 15 -9.42 7.53 4.43
N ASN A 16 -9.26 7.37 3.12
CA ASN A 16 -9.77 6.21 2.41
C ASN A 16 -8.67 5.23 1.93
N ALA A 17 -9.11 4.09 1.40
CA ALA A 17 -8.21 3.03 0.89
C ALA A 17 -7.44 3.43 -0.40
N LYS A 18 -7.81 4.54 -1.03
CA LYS A 18 -7.15 5.05 -2.25
C LYS A 18 -6.21 6.21 -1.97
N GLY A 19 -5.93 6.52 -0.69
CA GLY A 19 -5.02 7.60 -0.31
C GLY A 19 -5.62 9.00 -0.35
N ARG A 20 -6.94 9.13 -0.44
CA ARG A 20 -7.60 10.46 -0.39
C ARG A 20 -7.99 10.81 1.03
N VAL A 21 -7.84 12.08 1.34
CA VAL A 21 -8.35 12.72 2.56
C VAL A 21 -9.49 13.64 2.17
N LEU A 22 -10.61 13.52 2.87
CA LEU A 22 -11.75 14.42 2.82
C LEU A 22 -11.89 15.09 4.18
N LEU A 23 -11.98 16.42 4.21
CA LEU A 23 -12.29 17.21 5.40
C LEU A 23 -13.62 17.93 5.18
N THR A 24 -14.54 17.84 6.16
CA THR A 24 -15.85 18.47 6.10
C THR A 24 -16.13 19.29 7.35
N ASP A 25 -16.76 20.43 7.20
CA ASP A 25 -17.32 21.20 8.32
C ASP A 25 -18.49 20.42 8.93
N THR A 26 -18.61 20.39 10.26
CA THR A 26 -19.69 19.65 10.94
C THR A 26 -20.97 20.47 11.14
N LYS A 27 -20.95 21.77 10.84
CA LYS A 27 -22.13 22.64 10.95
C LYS A 27 -23.05 22.52 9.76
N ASP A 28 -22.47 22.52 8.56
CA ASP A 28 -23.22 22.53 7.30
C ASP A 28 -22.84 21.40 6.32
N TRP A 29 -21.89 20.56 6.74
CA TRP A 29 -21.35 19.45 5.92
C TRP A 29 -20.65 19.89 4.63
N SER A 30 -20.28 21.15 4.53
CA SER A 30 -19.49 21.62 3.40
C SER A 30 -18.12 20.96 3.36
N ILE A 31 -17.60 20.77 2.15
CA ILE A 31 -16.25 20.21 1.95
C ILE A 31 -15.22 21.31 2.16
N ILE A 32 -14.43 21.18 3.24
CA ILE A 32 -13.28 22.06 3.48
C ILE A 32 -12.15 21.70 2.52
N ARG A 33 -11.84 20.38 2.40
CA ARG A 33 -10.79 19.88 1.50
C ARG A 33 -11.08 18.46 1.03
N ASP A 34 -10.63 18.18 -0.20
CA ASP A 34 -10.59 16.84 -0.78
C ASP A 34 -9.33 16.73 -1.62
N PHE A 35 -8.35 15.92 -1.17
CA PHE A 35 -7.05 15.82 -1.81
C PHE A 35 -6.44 14.43 -1.70
N HIS A 36 -5.45 14.15 -2.56
CA HIS A 36 -4.71 12.90 -2.56
C HIS A 36 -3.44 13.04 -1.70
N ALA A 37 -3.38 12.32 -0.59
CA ALA A 37 -2.32 12.46 0.41
C ALA A 37 -1.35 11.27 0.47
N ALA A 38 -1.73 10.10 -0.02
CA ALA A 38 -0.92 8.87 0.07
C ALA A 38 -1.14 7.95 -1.14
N ASN A 39 -0.17 7.06 -1.43
CA ASN A 39 -0.27 6.12 -2.56
C ASN A 39 -1.16 4.89 -2.30
N GLY A 40 -1.70 4.75 -1.11
CA GLY A 40 -2.49 3.60 -0.69
C GLY A 40 -3.36 3.92 0.50
N PRO A 41 -3.91 2.90 1.19
CA PRO A 41 -4.79 3.08 2.32
C PRO A 41 -4.20 4.01 3.38
N ILE A 42 -5.01 4.95 3.84
CA ILE A 42 -4.71 5.81 4.97
C ILE A 42 -5.22 5.12 6.24
N TRP A 43 -4.29 4.79 7.14
CA TRP A 43 -4.61 4.10 8.38
C TRP A 43 -4.75 5.04 9.56
N SER A 44 -4.05 6.17 9.52
CA SER A 44 -4.09 7.15 10.59
C SER A 44 -4.06 8.57 10.05
N LEU A 45 -4.85 9.42 10.68
CA LEU A 45 -4.90 10.85 10.51
C LEU A 45 -4.72 11.49 11.89
N LEU A 46 -3.84 12.47 11.99
CA LEU A 46 -3.60 13.22 13.22
C LEU A 46 -3.58 14.71 12.90
N VAL A 47 -4.50 15.46 13.46
CA VAL A 47 -4.47 16.92 13.42
C VAL A 47 -3.43 17.44 14.42
N MET A 48 -2.59 18.36 13.96
CA MET A 48 -1.63 19.01 14.85
C MET A 48 -2.34 19.93 15.86
N PRO A 49 -1.73 20.18 17.03
CA PRO A 49 -2.38 20.99 18.09
C PRO A 49 -2.79 22.40 17.66
N ASP A 50 -2.12 22.95 16.64
CA ASP A 50 -2.43 24.26 16.06
C ASP A 50 -3.64 24.24 15.12
N ALA A 51 -4.22 23.05 14.85
CA ALA A 51 -5.28 22.80 13.89
C ALA A 51 -4.99 23.28 12.45
N GLN A 52 -3.73 23.68 12.14
CA GLN A 52 -3.35 24.19 10.81
C GLN A 52 -2.88 23.09 9.86
N SER A 53 -2.50 21.95 10.38
CA SER A 53 -1.97 20.87 9.58
C SER A 53 -2.38 19.48 10.06
N LEU A 54 -2.33 18.55 9.12
CA LEU A 54 -2.72 17.17 9.26
C LEU A 54 -1.54 16.26 8.93
N MET A 55 -1.21 15.33 9.82
CA MET A 55 -0.31 14.23 9.55
C MET A 55 -1.07 13.04 8.98
N VAL A 56 -0.57 12.48 7.90
CA VAL A 56 -1.18 11.34 7.20
C VAL A 56 -0.20 10.18 7.18
N ALA A 57 -0.63 9.04 7.73
CA ALA A 57 0.13 7.80 7.74
C ALA A 57 -0.68 6.65 7.10
N GLY A 58 0.01 5.81 6.35
CA GLY A 58 -0.60 4.69 5.64
C GLY A 58 0.40 3.59 5.33
N LEU A 59 0.29 3.02 4.13
CA LEU A 59 1.24 2.01 3.64
C LEU A 59 2.59 2.58 3.19
N ASP A 60 2.69 3.88 3.03
CA ASP A 60 3.97 4.51 2.72
C ASP A 60 4.92 4.39 3.91
N ASP A 61 6.23 4.35 3.64
CA ASP A 61 7.27 4.26 4.66
C ASP A 61 7.64 5.63 5.26
N PHE A 62 6.81 6.61 5.04
CA PHE A 62 6.92 7.97 5.55
C PHE A 62 5.55 8.51 5.97
N ILE A 63 5.57 9.53 6.82
CA ILE A 63 4.40 10.30 7.22
C ILE A 63 4.46 11.63 6.47
N THR A 64 3.33 12.04 5.89
CA THR A 64 3.22 13.33 5.22
C THR A 64 2.49 14.34 6.08
N ARG A 65 2.92 15.60 6.03
CA ARG A 65 2.24 16.75 6.65
C ARG A 65 1.55 17.57 5.57
N TRP A 66 0.27 17.86 5.78
CA TRP A 66 -0.59 18.60 4.87
C TRP A 66 -1.25 19.78 5.57
N PRO A 67 -1.23 20.99 4.99
CA PRO A 67 -2.00 22.10 5.53
C PRO A 67 -3.51 21.81 5.43
N ILE A 68 -4.32 22.33 6.35
CA ILE A 68 -5.78 22.14 6.39
C ILE A 68 -6.49 23.25 5.62
N PHE A 69 -6.23 24.50 5.96
CA PHE A 69 -7.00 25.63 5.43
C PHE A 69 -6.32 26.33 4.26
N GLU A 70 -5.02 26.59 4.36
CA GLU A 70 -4.26 27.28 3.33
C GLU A 70 -3.35 26.28 2.61
N PHE A 71 -3.60 26.15 1.30
CA PHE A 71 -2.73 25.34 0.43
C PHE A 71 -1.84 26.32 -0.35
N PRO A 72 -0.55 26.42 0.01
CA PRO A 72 0.41 27.15 -0.80
C PRO A 72 0.40 26.63 -2.25
N PRO A 73 0.65 27.49 -3.26
CA PRO A 73 0.61 27.08 -4.67
C PRO A 73 1.41 25.81 -4.98
N GLU A 74 2.53 25.60 -4.31
CA GLU A 74 3.36 24.41 -4.47
C GLU A 74 2.67 23.10 -4.05
N PHE A 75 1.60 23.15 -3.23
CA PHE A 75 0.79 21.99 -2.88
C PHE A 75 -0.33 21.72 -3.88
N LEU A 76 -0.81 22.74 -4.58
CA LEU A 76 -1.82 22.60 -5.64
C LEU A 76 -1.23 21.96 -6.90
N GLU A 77 0.04 22.22 -7.16
CA GLU A 77 0.78 21.69 -8.32
C GLU A 77 1.47 20.35 -8.03
N ARG A 78 1.52 19.92 -6.77
CA ARG A 78 2.11 18.61 -6.46
C ARG A 78 1.27 17.52 -7.12
N PRO A 79 1.83 16.80 -8.10
CA PRO A 79 1.29 15.50 -8.41
C PRO A 79 1.24 14.74 -7.09
N GLY A 80 0.16 14.01 -6.85
CA GLY A 80 0.05 13.13 -5.68
C GLY A 80 1.33 12.31 -5.52
N PRO A 81 1.61 11.77 -4.32
CA PRO A 81 2.87 11.08 -4.03
C PRO A 81 3.22 10.16 -5.20
N ALA A 82 4.45 10.26 -5.69
CA ALA A 82 4.90 9.54 -6.89
C ALA A 82 4.58 8.04 -6.73
N ARG A 83 3.83 7.49 -7.67
CA ARG A 83 3.57 6.05 -7.68
C ARG A 83 4.91 5.32 -7.66
N ARG A 84 5.08 4.40 -6.74
CA ARG A 84 6.31 3.59 -6.62
C ARG A 84 6.53 2.67 -7.82
N PHE A 85 5.47 2.37 -8.54
CA PHE A 85 5.47 1.57 -9.75
C PHE A 85 4.68 2.30 -10.84
N HIS A 86 5.36 2.62 -11.95
CA HIS A 86 4.75 3.19 -13.15
C HIS A 86 4.69 2.09 -14.21
N PRO A 87 3.51 1.54 -14.52
CA PRO A 87 3.38 0.61 -15.62
C PRO A 87 3.70 1.30 -16.95
N LYS A 88 4.31 0.58 -17.90
CA LYS A 88 4.48 1.04 -19.28
C LYS A 88 3.11 1.26 -19.93
N GLN A 89 3.03 2.01 -21.05
CA GLN A 89 1.76 2.31 -21.72
C GLN A 89 1.01 1.03 -22.17
N GLU A 90 1.72 0.02 -22.62
CA GLU A 90 1.16 -1.30 -22.93
C GLU A 90 1.64 -2.30 -21.87
N ILE A 91 0.79 -2.58 -20.91
CA ILE A 91 1.08 -3.51 -19.83
C ILE A 91 0.33 -4.83 -20.00
N SER A 92 1.01 -5.92 -19.70
CA SER A 92 0.37 -7.23 -19.62
C SER A 92 -0.67 -7.28 -18.49
N ASN A 93 -1.58 -8.25 -18.54
CA ASN A 93 -2.54 -8.43 -17.44
C ASN A 93 -1.82 -8.70 -16.11
N GLY A 94 -0.75 -9.51 -16.11
CA GLY A 94 0.02 -9.78 -14.90
C GLY A 94 0.67 -8.52 -14.31
N GLU A 95 1.27 -7.67 -15.14
CA GLU A 95 1.80 -6.38 -14.72
C GLU A 95 0.71 -5.46 -14.14
N ARG A 96 -0.47 -5.45 -14.76
CA ARG A 96 -1.63 -4.70 -14.28
C ARG A 96 -2.09 -5.19 -12.90
N GLN A 97 -2.15 -6.52 -12.69
CA GLN A 97 -2.49 -7.09 -11.39
C GLN A 97 -1.45 -6.73 -10.33
N PHE A 98 -0.16 -6.82 -10.64
CA PHE A 98 0.91 -6.38 -9.76
C PHE A 98 0.78 -4.88 -9.42
N ALA A 99 0.61 -4.02 -10.41
CA ALA A 99 0.48 -2.58 -10.22
C ALA A 99 -0.67 -2.22 -9.27
N ARG A 100 -1.81 -2.91 -9.41
CA ARG A 100 -3.02 -2.62 -8.64
C ARG A 100 -3.02 -3.19 -7.21
N LYS A 101 -2.41 -4.37 -7.02
CA LYS A 101 -2.56 -5.16 -5.78
C LYS A 101 -1.28 -5.26 -4.96
N CYS A 102 -0.12 -5.16 -5.58
CA CYS A 102 1.16 -5.51 -4.95
C CYS A 102 2.12 -4.33 -4.81
N SER A 103 2.14 -3.43 -5.81
CA SER A 103 3.17 -2.40 -5.95
C SER A 103 3.22 -1.36 -4.84
N VAL A 104 2.13 -1.19 -4.08
CA VAL A 104 2.08 -0.28 -2.92
C VAL A 104 3.01 -0.78 -1.81
N CYS A 105 3.01 -2.11 -1.59
CA CYS A 105 3.77 -2.74 -0.50
C CYS A 105 5.10 -3.37 -0.96
N HIS A 106 5.21 -3.80 -2.21
CA HIS A 106 6.34 -4.58 -2.70
C HIS A 106 7.11 -3.87 -3.82
N THR A 107 8.42 -4.06 -3.86
CA THR A 107 9.28 -3.72 -5.00
C THR A 107 9.68 -4.98 -5.77
N LEU A 108 9.98 -4.82 -7.06
CA LEU A 108 10.56 -5.85 -7.92
C LEU A 108 12.09 -5.73 -8.01
N LYS A 109 12.69 -4.72 -7.35
CA LYS A 109 14.11 -4.40 -7.46
C LYS A 109 14.88 -4.83 -6.22
N ALA A 110 16.17 -5.10 -6.39
CA ALA A 110 17.14 -5.34 -5.32
C ALA A 110 17.66 -4.01 -4.74
N ASP A 111 16.80 -3.00 -4.59
CA ASP A 111 17.21 -1.64 -4.24
C ASP A 111 17.36 -1.40 -2.71
N GLY A 112 17.17 -2.44 -1.91
CA GLY A 112 17.28 -2.37 -0.44
C GLY A 112 16.27 -1.44 0.24
N LYS A 113 15.39 -0.79 -0.50
CA LYS A 113 14.43 0.15 0.05
C LYS A 113 13.39 -0.57 0.90
N ARG A 114 13.24 -0.14 2.13
CA ARG A 114 12.20 -0.65 3.03
C ARG A 114 10.83 -0.21 2.53
N ARG A 115 9.91 -1.18 2.47
CA ARG A 115 8.49 -0.98 2.19
C ARG A 115 7.66 -1.76 3.19
N ALA A 116 6.34 -1.57 3.16
CA ALA A 116 5.43 -2.33 4.03
C ALA A 116 5.53 -3.85 3.81
N GLY A 117 5.84 -4.29 2.59
CA GLY A 117 6.14 -5.68 2.23
C GLY A 117 7.60 -5.88 1.82
N PRO A 118 8.11 -7.11 1.86
CA PRO A 118 9.48 -7.43 1.42
C PRO A 118 9.65 -7.22 -0.08
N SER A 119 10.91 -7.01 -0.53
CA SER A 119 11.22 -7.05 -1.95
C SER A 119 10.92 -8.42 -2.54
N LEU A 120 10.29 -8.44 -3.72
CA LEU A 120 10.02 -9.66 -4.48
C LEU A 120 11.18 -10.02 -5.42
N PHE A 121 12.24 -9.20 -5.50
CA PHE A 121 13.43 -9.56 -6.28
C PHE A 121 14.00 -10.90 -5.81
N GLY A 122 14.16 -11.85 -6.72
CA GLY A 122 14.62 -13.21 -6.42
C GLY A 122 13.69 -13.98 -5.47
N VAL A 123 12.38 -13.74 -5.53
CA VAL A 123 11.40 -14.41 -4.64
C VAL A 123 11.26 -15.90 -4.95
N PHE A 124 11.33 -16.31 -6.21
CA PHE A 124 11.21 -17.73 -6.58
C PHE A 124 12.40 -18.53 -6.07
N GLY A 125 12.12 -19.65 -5.39
CA GLY A 125 13.10 -20.49 -4.69
C GLY A 125 13.50 -19.97 -3.32
N ARG A 126 13.05 -18.80 -2.89
CA ARG A 126 13.32 -18.25 -1.56
C ARG A 126 12.32 -18.79 -0.54
N GLN A 127 12.81 -19.14 0.66
CA GLN A 127 11.95 -19.51 1.77
C GLN A 127 11.12 -18.30 2.26
N ALA A 128 9.88 -18.54 2.66
CA ALA A 128 9.06 -17.51 3.31
C ALA A 128 9.77 -17.04 4.59
N GLY A 129 9.76 -15.72 4.82
CA GLY A 129 10.52 -15.15 5.93
C GLY A 129 12.03 -15.01 5.69
N GLY A 130 12.57 -15.48 4.56
CA GLY A 130 14.02 -15.58 4.31
C GLY A 130 14.67 -14.36 3.65
N LEU A 131 14.01 -13.21 3.49
CA LEU A 131 14.68 -12.00 3.02
C LEU A 131 15.40 -11.33 4.18
N GLU A 132 16.72 -11.24 4.08
CA GLU A 132 17.55 -10.60 5.09
C GLU A 132 17.17 -9.13 5.31
N GLY A 133 17.21 -8.68 6.57
CA GLY A 133 16.92 -7.29 6.95
C GLY A 133 15.44 -6.89 6.93
N TYR A 134 14.50 -7.79 6.56
CA TYR A 134 13.08 -7.50 6.63
C TYR A 134 12.46 -8.07 7.93
N PRO A 135 11.67 -7.28 8.70
CA PRO A 135 11.13 -7.68 9.99
C PRO A 135 9.87 -8.56 9.85
N TYR A 136 10.07 -9.83 9.55
CA TYR A 136 8.98 -10.81 9.47
C TYR A 136 8.37 -11.14 10.84
N SER A 137 7.10 -11.60 10.83
CA SER A 137 6.52 -12.24 12.00
C SER A 137 7.21 -13.56 12.32
N LYS A 138 7.16 -13.99 13.61
CA LYS A 138 7.73 -15.28 14.02
C LYS A 138 7.20 -16.45 13.18
N ALA A 139 5.91 -16.46 12.88
CA ALA A 139 5.29 -17.51 12.06
C ALA A 139 5.90 -17.60 10.65
N LEU A 140 6.23 -16.47 10.03
CA LEU A 140 6.89 -16.47 8.73
C LEU A 140 8.37 -16.84 8.79
N GLN A 141 9.08 -16.48 9.89
CA GLN A 141 10.47 -16.84 10.08
C GLN A 141 10.68 -18.35 10.24
N THR A 142 9.66 -19.07 10.73
CA THR A 142 9.69 -20.52 10.92
C THR A 142 8.88 -21.28 9.87
N SER A 143 8.48 -20.62 8.79
CA SER A 143 7.68 -21.22 7.73
C SER A 143 8.54 -22.08 6.78
N ASP A 144 8.06 -23.26 6.44
CA ASP A 144 8.72 -24.18 5.48
C ASP A 144 8.32 -23.90 4.01
N ILE A 145 7.51 -22.87 3.77
CA ILE A 145 7.06 -22.52 2.42
C ILE A 145 8.24 -22.03 1.59
N ILE A 146 8.50 -22.69 0.48
CA ILE A 146 9.38 -22.20 -0.58
C ILE A 146 8.53 -21.55 -1.65
N TRP A 147 8.83 -20.30 -1.97
CA TRP A 147 8.07 -19.57 -2.98
C TRP A 147 8.32 -20.13 -4.38
N SER A 148 7.27 -20.61 -5.00
CA SER A 148 7.22 -21.15 -6.34
C SER A 148 6.00 -20.60 -7.08
N ALA A 149 5.86 -20.88 -8.36
CA ALA A 149 4.65 -20.53 -9.11
C ALA A 149 3.40 -21.10 -8.45
N ALA A 150 3.46 -22.36 -7.97
CA ALA A 150 2.34 -23.03 -7.31
C ALA A 150 1.99 -22.38 -5.97
N THR A 151 2.98 -22.12 -5.10
CA THR A 151 2.72 -21.56 -3.77
C THR A 151 2.29 -20.09 -3.83
N ILE A 152 2.76 -19.32 -4.82
CA ILE A 152 2.27 -17.94 -5.05
C ILE A 152 0.84 -17.96 -5.61
N ASN A 153 0.52 -18.89 -6.52
CA ASN A 153 -0.84 -19.06 -7.02
C ASN A 153 -1.79 -19.39 -5.86
N GLN A 154 -1.43 -20.38 -5.02
CA GLN A 154 -2.18 -20.77 -3.83
C GLN A 154 -2.37 -19.59 -2.85
N LEU A 155 -1.34 -18.78 -2.63
CA LEU A 155 -1.43 -17.58 -1.78
C LEU A 155 -2.56 -16.64 -2.21
N PHE A 156 -2.73 -16.44 -3.51
CA PHE A 156 -3.78 -15.58 -4.05
C PHE A 156 -5.13 -16.28 -4.26
N GLU A 157 -5.15 -17.60 -4.29
CA GLU A 157 -6.39 -18.38 -4.36
C GLU A 157 -7.06 -18.48 -3.00
N GLU A 158 -6.33 -18.92 -1.99
CA GLU A 158 -6.85 -19.16 -0.64
C GLU A 158 -6.80 -17.92 0.25
N GLY A 159 -5.82 -17.07 0.03
CA GLY A 159 -5.54 -15.84 0.78
C GLY A 159 -4.37 -15.98 1.75
N PRO A 160 -3.68 -14.84 2.01
CA PRO A 160 -2.53 -14.79 2.91
C PRO A 160 -2.88 -15.14 4.36
N ASP A 161 -4.10 -14.96 4.79
CA ASP A 161 -4.61 -15.36 6.09
C ASP A 161 -4.55 -16.89 6.32
N LYS A 162 -4.69 -17.66 5.27
CA LYS A 162 -4.63 -19.12 5.32
C LYS A 162 -3.25 -19.68 5.00
N VAL A 163 -2.63 -19.21 3.92
CA VAL A 163 -1.36 -19.74 3.43
C VAL A 163 -0.18 -19.27 4.28
N THR A 164 -0.22 -18.04 4.76
CA THR A 164 0.83 -17.42 5.60
C THR A 164 0.23 -16.85 6.88
N PRO A 165 -0.28 -17.69 7.80
CA PRO A 165 -0.89 -17.22 9.03
C PRO A 165 0.08 -16.35 9.83
N GLY A 166 -0.45 -15.31 10.47
CA GLY A 166 0.37 -14.32 11.19
C GLY A 166 1.08 -13.29 10.29
N THR A 167 0.84 -13.31 9.00
CA THR A 167 1.32 -12.28 8.06
C THR A 167 0.70 -10.92 8.35
N LYS A 168 1.48 -9.86 8.03
CA LYS A 168 0.97 -8.47 8.00
C LYS A 168 0.40 -8.10 6.62
N MET A 169 0.50 -8.99 5.64
CA MET A 169 -0.06 -8.79 4.31
C MET A 169 -1.58 -8.71 4.40
N PRO A 170 -2.22 -7.67 3.86
CA PRO A 170 -3.68 -7.59 3.79
C PRO A 170 -4.27 -8.77 3.03
N ILE A 171 -5.48 -9.20 3.41
CA ILE A 171 -6.18 -10.27 2.71
C ILE A 171 -6.44 -9.86 1.27
N GLN A 172 -5.81 -10.58 0.35
CA GLN A 172 -5.96 -10.38 -1.09
C GLN A 172 -6.21 -11.73 -1.74
N ARG A 173 -7.42 -11.93 -2.24
CA ARG A 173 -7.79 -13.11 -3.02
C ARG A 173 -8.07 -12.71 -4.46
N MET A 174 -7.63 -13.55 -5.38
CA MET A 174 -7.88 -13.40 -6.81
C MET A 174 -8.70 -14.62 -7.27
N LYS A 175 -10.02 -14.42 -7.41
CA LYS A 175 -10.94 -15.50 -7.79
C LYS A 175 -10.70 -16.03 -9.21
N ASN A 176 -10.29 -15.14 -10.12
CA ASN A 176 -10.02 -15.50 -11.51
C ASN A 176 -8.66 -16.20 -11.63
N ALA A 177 -8.67 -17.46 -12.06
CA ALA A 177 -7.46 -18.27 -12.24
C ALA A 177 -6.50 -17.64 -13.28
N LYS A 178 -7.04 -17.13 -14.39
CA LYS A 178 -6.25 -16.48 -15.42
C LYS A 178 -5.48 -15.27 -14.92
N ASP A 179 -6.10 -14.44 -14.07
CA ASP A 179 -5.42 -13.29 -13.45
C ASP A 179 -4.28 -13.74 -12.52
N ARG A 180 -4.46 -14.87 -11.79
CA ARG A 180 -3.40 -15.44 -10.94
C ARG A 180 -2.22 -15.95 -11.77
N GLU A 181 -2.51 -16.71 -12.82
CA GLU A 181 -1.49 -17.24 -13.74
C GLU A 181 -0.69 -16.12 -14.41
N ASP A 182 -1.38 -15.10 -14.91
CA ASP A 182 -0.77 -13.94 -15.54
C ASP A 182 0.11 -13.17 -14.56
N LEU A 183 -0.35 -12.98 -13.30
CA LEU A 183 0.44 -12.35 -12.23
C LEU A 183 1.69 -13.17 -11.92
N VAL A 184 1.57 -14.49 -11.75
CA VAL A 184 2.71 -15.38 -11.48
C VAL A 184 3.72 -15.34 -12.61
N SER A 185 3.27 -15.43 -13.86
CA SER A 185 4.12 -15.33 -15.05
C SER A 185 4.87 -13.99 -15.12
N PHE A 186 4.18 -12.89 -14.85
CA PHE A 186 4.81 -11.57 -14.75
C PHE A 186 5.86 -11.53 -13.65
N LEU A 187 5.56 -12.03 -12.46
CA LEU A 187 6.51 -12.04 -11.36
C LEU A 187 7.75 -12.90 -11.69
N GLN A 188 7.59 -14.05 -12.34
CA GLN A 188 8.71 -14.87 -12.76
C GLN A 188 9.69 -14.11 -13.67
N SER A 189 9.16 -13.35 -14.63
CA SER A 189 10.01 -12.56 -15.54
C SER A 189 10.60 -11.30 -14.88
N ALA A 190 9.84 -10.65 -14.00
CA ALA A 190 10.19 -9.34 -13.44
C ALA A 190 11.05 -9.41 -12.16
N THR A 191 11.20 -10.60 -11.54
CA THR A 191 11.93 -10.78 -10.27
C THR A 191 13.14 -11.71 -10.38
N GLN A 192 13.57 -12.03 -11.60
CA GLN A 192 14.78 -12.85 -11.84
C GLN A 192 16.01 -12.14 -11.25
N LYS A 193 16.91 -12.98 -10.65
CA LYS A 193 18.23 -12.56 -10.19
C LYS A 193 19.16 -12.29 -11.36
#